data_be7fa1145d208def9f8d893c8b87a284
#
_entry.id   be7fa1145d208def9f8d893c8b87a284
#
_cell.length_a   1.000
_cell.length_b   1.000
_cell.length_c   1.000
_cell.angle_alpha   90.00
_cell.angle_beta   90.00
_cell.angle_gamma   90.00
#
_symmetry.space_group_name_H-M   'P 1'
#
loop_
_entity.id
_entity.type
_entity.pdbx_description
1 polymer ?
#
loop_
_entity_poly.entity_id
_entity_poly.type
_entity_poly.pdbx_seq_one_letter_code
_entity_poly.pdbx_strand_id
1 'polypeptide(L)'
;MKELKDLKELTEKIRTLYTGYEDVAILLEMGYEEEDPSVVKEIEQEWKKFETLFEELRIQTLLSGEYDSCNAIMTIHAGAGGTESCDWAGMLYRMYSRWAERKGFTLQVLDFLDGDIAGIKAVTFEVNGENAYGYLKSEKGVHRLVRISPFNAAGKRQTSFASCDVLPDLKDDIDIDIADDDLKIDTYRASGAGGQHVNKTSSAIRITHLPTGIVVQCQNERSQHHNKEKAMQMLKAKLQLMKEQEQAEKVSDIRGEVKDIGFGNQIRSYVMQPYTLVKDHRTNEENSNVNAVMDGDIDSFINAYLKKIANG
;
A
#
# COMPACT_ATOMS: atom_id res chain seq x y z
N MET A 1 -0.16 1.04 -23.31
CA MET A 1 0.99 0.13 -23.41
C MET A 1 1.11 -0.76 -22.18
N LYS A 2 0.94 -0.24 -20.94
CA LYS A 2 0.96 -1.01 -19.69
C LYS A 2 -0.19 -2.02 -19.65
N GLU A 3 -1.44 -1.60 -19.85
CA GLU A 3 -2.61 -2.48 -19.87
C GLU A 3 -2.50 -3.67 -20.84
N LEU A 4 -1.91 -3.45 -22.02
CA LEU A 4 -1.72 -4.51 -23.00
C LEU A 4 -0.68 -5.54 -22.54
N LYS A 5 0.32 -5.11 -21.78
CA LYS A 5 1.32 -5.99 -21.19
C LYS A 5 0.67 -6.83 -20.08
N ASP A 6 -0.06 -6.17 -19.20
CA ASP A 6 -0.73 -6.82 -18.04
C ASP A 6 -1.75 -7.86 -18.52
N LEU A 7 -2.55 -7.55 -19.57
CA LEU A 7 -3.47 -8.49 -20.21
C LEU A 7 -2.76 -9.70 -20.85
N LYS A 8 -1.61 -9.47 -21.48
CA LYS A 8 -0.82 -10.59 -22.06
C LYS A 8 -0.27 -11.50 -20.97
N GLU A 9 0.28 -10.94 -19.89
CA GLU A 9 0.81 -11.69 -18.77
C GLU A 9 -0.29 -12.52 -18.09
N LEU A 10 -1.48 -11.93 -17.87
CA LEU A 10 -2.63 -12.65 -17.34
C LEU A 10 -3.08 -13.78 -18.26
N THR A 11 -3.13 -13.54 -19.57
CA THR A 11 -3.51 -14.56 -20.57
C THR A 11 -2.53 -15.72 -20.58
N GLU A 12 -1.23 -15.46 -20.48
CA GLU A 12 -0.22 -16.52 -20.43
C GLU A 12 -0.30 -17.32 -19.11
N LYS A 13 -0.54 -16.67 -17.98
CA LYS A 13 -0.76 -17.34 -16.69
C LYS A 13 -1.99 -18.29 -16.76
N ILE A 14 -3.11 -17.82 -17.32
CA ILE A 14 -4.32 -18.64 -17.51
C ILE A 14 -4.04 -19.82 -18.44
N ARG A 15 -3.28 -19.59 -19.53
CA ARG A 15 -2.90 -20.67 -20.45
C ARG A 15 -2.04 -21.72 -19.75
N THR A 16 -1.03 -21.30 -18.98
CA THR A 16 -0.17 -22.19 -18.20
C THR A 16 -0.98 -23.00 -17.19
N LEU A 17 -1.98 -22.37 -16.55
CA LEU A 17 -2.88 -23.07 -15.64
C LEU A 17 -3.69 -24.16 -16.37
N TYR A 18 -4.23 -23.84 -17.56
CA TYR A 18 -5.01 -24.77 -18.34
C TYR A 18 -4.16 -25.95 -18.81
N THR A 19 -2.94 -25.70 -19.28
CA THR A 19 -1.99 -26.74 -19.65
C THR A 19 -1.64 -27.64 -18.48
N GLY A 20 -1.35 -27.04 -17.30
CA GLY A 20 -1.06 -27.83 -16.09
C GLY A 20 -2.23 -28.71 -15.63
N TYR A 21 -3.47 -28.23 -15.81
CA TYR A 21 -4.66 -29.10 -15.58
C TYR A 21 -4.73 -30.27 -16.56
N GLU A 22 -4.51 -30.01 -17.85
CA GLU A 22 -4.51 -31.06 -18.88
C GLU A 22 -3.39 -32.10 -18.64
N ASP A 23 -2.19 -31.64 -18.28
CA ASP A 23 -1.05 -32.51 -17.97
C ASP A 23 -1.36 -33.46 -16.79
N VAL A 24 -1.92 -32.90 -15.69
CA VAL A 24 -2.35 -33.72 -14.53
C VAL A 24 -3.44 -34.71 -14.92
N ALA A 25 -4.41 -34.28 -15.72
CA ALA A 25 -5.49 -35.19 -16.18
C ALA A 25 -4.97 -36.35 -17.02
N ILE A 26 -4.05 -36.09 -17.97
CA ILE A 26 -3.40 -37.09 -18.79
C ILE A 26 -2.57 -38.07 -17.94
N LEU A 27 -1.76 -37.55 -16.99
CA LEU A 27 -0.98 -38.40 -16.09
C LEU A 27 -1.85 -39.30 -15.22
N LEU A 28 -3.00 -38.79 -14.75
CA LEU A 28 -3.98 -39.59 -14.02
C LEU A 28 -4.56 -40.73 -14.88
N GLU A 29 -4.94 -40.42 -16.13
CA GLU A 29 -5.51 -41.41 -17.05
C GLU A 29 -4.48 -42.50 -17.38
N MET A 30 -3.25 -42.12 -17.70
CA MET A 30 -2.15 -43.07 -17.97
C MET A 30 -1.84 -43.95 -16.74
N GLY A 31 -1.78 -43.37 -15.53
CA GLY A 31 -1.53 -44.11 -14.30
C GLY A 31 -2.63 -45.10 -13.96
N TYR A 32 -3.89 -44.80 -14.32
CA TYR A 32 -5.01 -45.72 -14.19
C TYR A 32 -4.99 -46.89 -15.22
N GLU A 33 -4.63 -46.57 -16.48
CA GLU A 33 -4.57 -47.58 -17.55
C GLU A 33 -3.40 -48.55 -17.37
N GLU A 34 -2.26 -48.07 -16.92
CA GLU A 34 -1.05 -48.89 -16.75
C GLU A 34 -0.95 -49.59 -15.39
N GLU A 35 -1.86 -49.27 -14.43
CA GLU A 35 -1.83 -49.72 -13.02
C GLU A 35 -0.47 -49.52 -12.36
N ASP A 36 0.25 -48.43 -12.75
CA ASP A 36 1.60 -48.15 -12.27
C ASP A 36 1.61 -47.17 -11.06
N PRO A 37 1.87 -47.67 -9.84
CA PRO A 37 1.91 -46.80 -8.66
C PRO A 37 3.11 -45.84 -8.63
N SER A 38 4.09 -45.99 -9.51
CA SER A 38 5.27 -45.09 -9.54
C SER A 38 4.91 -43.69 -10.04
N VAL A 39 3.86 -43.57 -10.86
CA VAL A 39 3.35 -42.31 -11.42
C VAL A 39 2.70 -41.41 -10.35
N VAL A 40 2.27 -41.98 -9.20
CA VAL A 40 1.57 -41.24 -8.15
C VAL A 40 2.41 -40.06 -7.62
N LYS A 41 3.71 -40.23 -7.44
CA LYS A 41 4.60 -39.17 -6.98
C LYS A 41 4.72 -38.00 -7.98
N GLU A 42 4.72 -38.32 -9.27
CA GLU A 42 4.78 -37.33 -10.33
C GLU A 42 3.46 -36.56 -10.42
N ILE A 43 2.34 -37.27 -10.34
CA ILE A 43 1.00 -36.63 -10.25
C ILE A 43 0.90 -35.71 -9.05
N GLU A 44 1.35 -36.11 -7.86
CA GLU A 44 1.34 -35.28 -6.66
C GLU A 44 2.19 -34.01 -6.84
N GLN A 45 3.33 -34.10 -7.52
CA GLN A 45 4.19 -32.95 -7.77
C GLN A 45 3.55 -31.96 -8.76
N GLU A 46 3.00 -32.46 -9.87
CA GLU A 46 2.33 -31.63 -10.89
C GLU A 46 1.03 -31.03 -10.32
N TRP A 47 0.26 -31.79 -9.54
CA TRP A 47 -0.92 -31.28 -8.84
C TRP A 47 -0.57 -30.15 -7.90
N LYS A 48 0.50 -30.27 -7.13
CA LYS A 48 0.94 -29.24 -6.21
C LYS A 48 1.37 -27.96 -6.93
N LYS A 49 2.03 -28.07 -8.09
CA LYS A 49 2.36 -26.92 -8.94
C LYS A 49 1.10 -26.23 -9.45
N PHE A 50 0.17 -27.03 -9.98
CA PHE A 50 -1.13 -26.53 -10.45
C PHE A 50 -1.89 -25.81 -9.34
N GLU A 51 -2.01 -26.42 -8.16
CA GLU A 51 -2.70 -25.85 -7.02
C GLU A 51 -2.09 -24.52 -6.59
N THR A 52 -0.76 -24.42 -6.56
CA THR A 52 -0.05 -23.19 -6.23
C THR A 52 -0.36 -22.08 -7.23
N LEU A 53 -0.26 -22.36 -8.52
CA LEU A 53 -0.55 -21.40 -9.59
C LEU A 53 -2.04 -20.98 -9.59
N PHE A 54 -2.95 -21.94 -9.36
CA PHE A 54 -4.38 -21.66 -9.25
C PHE A 54 -4.69 -20.70 -8.09
N GLU A 55 -4.12 -20.96 -6.92
CA GLU A 55 -4.33 -20.10 -5.77
C GLU A 55 -3.72 -18.70 -5.97
N GLU A 56 -2.57 -18.59 -6.62
CA GLU A 56 -1.97 -17.29 -6.98
C GLU A 56 -2.88 -16.49 -7.93
N LEU A 57 -3.38 -17.10 -8.99
CA LEU A 57 -4.31 -16.45 -9.92
C LEU A 57 -5.63 -16.09 -9.24
N ARG A 58 -6.15 -16.98 -8.40
CA ARG A 58 -7.36 -16.72 -7.62
C ARG A 58 -7.20 -15.47 -6.75
N ILE A 59 -6.08 -15.34 -6.03
CA ILE A 59 -5.81 -14.17 -5.21
C ILE A 59 -5.69 -12.91 -6.08
N GLN A 60 -5.03 -12.98 -7.23
CA GLN A 60 -4.95 -11.84 -8.14
C GLN A 60 -6.34 -11.35 -8.60
N THR A 61 -7.29 -12.26 -8.82
CA THR A 61 -8.67 -11.87 -9.18
C THR A 61 -9.43 -11.19 -8.03
N LEU A 62 -9.03 -11.41 -6.78
CA LEU A 62 -9.61 -10.75 -5.61
C LEU A 62 -9.07 -9.34 -5.39
N LEU A 63 -7.93 -8.99 -6.01
CA LEU A 63 -7.31 -7.68 -5.94
C LEU A 63 -7.93 -6.74 -7.00
N SER A 64 -9.20 -6.39 -6.80
CA SER A 64 -10.00 -5.57 -7.72
C SER A 64 -10.35 -4.19 -7.18
N GLY A 65 -9.84 -3.81 -6.01
CA GLY A 65 -10.05 -2.50 -5.43
C GLY A 65 -9.31 -1.40 -6.21
N GLU A 66 -9.83 -0.17 -6.17
CA GLU A 66 -9.32 1.00 -6.89
C GLU A 66 -7.80 1.21 -6.72
N TYR A 67 -7.28 0.94 -5.52
CA TYR A 67 -5.87 1.16 -5.17
C TYR A 67 -5.05 -0.13 -5.09
N ASP A 68 -5.65 -1.30 -5.33
CA ASP A 68 -4.97 -2.59 -5.14
C ASP A 68 -3.73 -2.75 -6.01
N SER A 69 -3.71 -2.14 -7.18
CA SER A 69 -2.57 -2.17 -8.12
C SER A 69 -1.42 -1.22 -7.74
N CYS A 70 -1.60 -0.37 -6.72
CA CYS A 70 -0.59 0.59 -6.29
C CYS A 70 0.56 -0.08 -5.53
N ASN A 71 1.69 0.63 -5.46
CA ASN A 71 2.71 0.36 -4.47
C ASN A 71 2.14 0.61 -3.06
N ALA A 72 2.82 0.10 -2.04
CA ALA A 72 2.39 0.29 -0.65
C ALA A 72 3.39 1.14 0.14
N ILE A 73 2.88 2.04 0.95
CA ILE A 73 3.65 2.72 1.99
C ILE A 73 3.25 2.08 3.33
N MET A 74 4.21 1.43 3.98
CA MET A 74 4.02 0.81 5.28
C MET A 74 4.69 1.62 6.38
N THR A 75 3.98 1.81 7.49
CA THR A 75 4.53 2.44 8.69
C THR A 75 4.34 1.51 9.88
N ILE A 76 5.43 1.16 10.56
CA ILE A 76 5.41 0.33 11.77
C ILE A 76 5.78 1.22 12.95
N HIS A 77 4.95 1.21 14.00
CA HIS A 77 5.20 1.93 15.24
C HIS A 77 5.28 0.94 16.40
N ALA A 78 6.30 1.09 17.24
CA ALA A 78 6.35 0.41 18.52
C ALA A 78 5.21 0.91 19.42
N GLY A 79 4.46 -0.03 20.01
CA GLY A 79 3.36 0.26 20.93
C GLY A 79 3.75 0.08 22.40
N ALA A 80 2.81 -0.38 23.20
CA ALA A 80 3.05 -0.68 24.61
C ALA A 80 4.07 -1.82 24.79
N GLY A 81 5.08 -1.63 25.62
CA GLY A 81 6.12 -2.62 25.92
C GLY A 81 7.55 -2.08 26.07
N GLY A 82 7.76 -0.76 25.92
CA GLY A 82 9.08 -0.13 26.06
C GLY A 82 10.09 -0.68 25.06
N THR A 83 11.31 -1.02 25.51
CA THR A 83 12.39 -1.59 24.67
C THR A 83 11.95 -2.85 23.92
N GLU A 84 11.13 -3.70 24.56
CA GLU A 84 10.61 -4.92 23.96
C GLU A 84 9.70 -4.63 22.75
N SER A 85 8.90 -3.58 22.80
CA SER A 85 8.04 -3.20 21.66
C SER A 85 8.85 -2.60 20.50
N CYS A 86 9.96 -1.92 20.81
CA CYS A 86 10.89 -1.43 19.78
C CYS A 86 11.59 -2.61 19.07
N ASP A 87 12.02 -3.63 19.80
CA ASP A 87 12.58 -4.84 19.23
C ASP A 87 11.55 -5.59 18.38
N TRP A 88 10.30 -5.67 18.87
CA TRP A 88 9.20 -6.26 18.13
C TRP A 88 8.92 -5.54 16.80
N ALA A 89 8.93 -4.20 16.79
CA ALA A 89 8.78 -3.43 15.57
C ALA A 89 9.91 -3.73 14.56
N GLY A 90 11.15 -3.89 15.04
CA GLY A 90 12.29 -4.32 14.22
C GLY A 90 12.12 -5.73 13.65
N MET A 91 11.58 -6.66 14.43
CA MET A 91 11.28 -8.02 13.98
C MET A 91 10.20 -8.01 12.88
N LEU A 92 9.14 -7.22 13.04
CA LEU A 92 8.08 -7.08 12.01
C LEU A 92 8.64 -6.46 10.72
N TYR A 93 9.45 -5.40 10.83
CA TYR A 93 10.11 -4.80 9.68
C TYR A 93 10.95 -5.83 8.90
N ARG A 94 11.74 -6.64 9.60
CA ARG A 94 12.51 -7.72 8.99
C ARG A 94 11.60 -8.76 8.32
N MET A 95 10.50 -9.16 8.97
CA MET A 95 9.53 -10.11 8.43
C MET A 95 8.95 -9.62 7.10
N TYR A 96 8.48 -8.37 7.05
CA TYR A 96 7.95 -7.80 5.81
C TYR A 96 9.02 -7.59 4.74
N SER A 97 10.24 -7.23 5.13
CA SER A 97 11.35 -7.11 4.18
C SER A 97 11.64 -8.45 3.49
N ARG A 98 11.67 -9.54 4.26
CA ARG A 98 11.89 -10.88 3.69
C ARG A 98 10.72 -11.37 2.85
N TRP A 99 9.50 -11.06 3.25
CA TRP A 99 8.34 -11.37 2.43
C TRP A 99 8.40 -10.62 1.08
N ALA A 100 8.73 -9.34 1.09
CA ALA A 100 8.87 -8.54 -0.13
C ALA A 100 9.98 -9.08 -1.05
N GLU A 101 11.13 -9.45 -0.49
CA GLU A 101 12.22 -10.10 -1.25
C GLU A 101 11.74 -11.40 -1.94
N ARG A 102 10.99 -12.24 -1.22
CA ARG A 102 10.42 -13.48 -1.79
C ARG A 102 9.43 -13.24 -2.93
N LYS A 103 8.67 -12.15 -2.84
CA LYS A 103 7.74 -11.72 -3.91
C LYS A 103 8.43 -11.01 -5.07
N GLY A 104 9.74 -10.75 -4.98
CA GLY A 104 10.49 -9.97 -5.97
C GLY A 104 10.17 -8.47 -5.93
N PHE A 105 9.62 -7.99 -4.81
CA PHE A 105 9.34 -6.57 -4.59
C PHE A 105 10.60 -5.86 -4.11
N THR A 106 10.70 -4.55 -4.38
CA THR A 106 11.79 -3.72 -3.88
C THR A 106 11.32 -2.86 -2.72
N LEU A 107 12.19 -2.68 -1.72
CA LEU A 107 11.91 -1.82 -0.57
C LEU A 107 12.77 -0.57 -0.62
N GLN A 108 12.15 0.56 -0.25
CA GLN A 108 12.84 1.82 -0.02
C GLN A 108 12.43 2.38 1.33
N VAL A 109 13.40 2.57 2.24
CA VAL A 109 13.15 3.21 3.53
C VAL A 109 12.96 4.70 3.30
N LEU A 110 11.84 5.25 3.79
CA LEU A 110 11.49 6.67 3.69
C LEU A 110 11.83 7.41 4.98
N ASP A 111 11.56 6.80 6.14
CA ASP A 111 11.85 7.36 7.45
C ASP A 111 12.20 6.25 8.44
N PHE A 112 13.14 6.52 9.35
CA PHE A 112 13.61 5.52 10.30
C PHE A 112 13.98 6.19 11.62
N LEU A 113 13.33 5.75 12.69
CA LEU A 113 13.57 6.23 14.05
C LEU A 113 13.98 5.06 14.93
N ASP A 114 15.23 5.08 15.39
CA ASP A 114 15.77 4.07 16.30
C ASP A 114 15.05 4.08 17.65
N GLY A 115 15.01 2.94 18.31
CA GLY A 115 14.63 2.84 19.72
C GLY A 115 15.76 3.33 20.62
N ASP A 116 15.41 3.88 21.79
CA ASP A 116 16.39 4.50 22.69
C ASP A 116 17.49 3.54 23.17
N ILE A 117 17.20 2.25 23.30
CA ILE A 117 18.13 1.21 23.80
C ILE A 117 18.35 0.13 22.73
N ALA A 118 17.30 -0.32 22.07
CA ALA A 118 17.33 -1.36 21.05
C ALA A 118 16.09 -1.30 20.16
N GLY A 119 16.22 -1.87 18.96
CA GLY A 119 15.11 -2.01 18.01
C GLY A 119 14.71 -0.70 17.35
N ILE A 120 13.50 -0.65 16.84
CA ILE A 120 12.96 0.44 16.02
C ILE A 120 11.75 1.05 16.73
N LYS A 121 11.76 2.37 16.94
CA LYS A 121 10.61 3.09 17.50
C LYS A 121 9.54 3.33 16.44
N ALA A 122 9.96 3.72 15.23
CA ALA A 122 9.10 3.84 14.06
C ALA A 122 9.92 3.63 12.79
N VAL A 123 9.31 3.03 11.78
CA VAL A 123 9.90 2.93 10.44
C VAL A 123 8.80 3.10 9.40
N THR A 124 9.06 3.93 8.39
CA THR A 124 8.21 4.08 7.21
C THR A 124 9.01 3.65 5.99
N PHE A 125 8.47 2.76 5.21
CA PHE A 125 9.11 2.25 4.00
C PHE A 125 8.09 2.00 2.89
N GLU A 126 8.54 2.17 1.68
CA GLU A 126 7.79 1.89 0.47
C GLU A 126 8.09 0.47 -0.01
N VAL A 127 7.05 -0.24 -0.42
CA VAL A 127 7.13 -1.55 -1.06
C VAL A 127 6.66 -1.41 -2.50
N ASN A 128 7.60 -1.53 -3.44
CA ASN A 128 7.35 -1.35 -4.87
C ASN A 128 7.19 -2.72 -5.54
N GLY A 129 6.04 -2.96 -6.10
CA GLY A 129 5.72 -4.19 -6.81
C GLY A 129 4.27 -4.22 -7.27
N GLU A 130 3.97 -5.12 -8.19
CA GLU A 130 2.62 -5.30 -8.71
C GLU A 130 1.66 -5.73 -7.59
N ASN A 131 0.59 -4.96 -7.39
CA ASN A 131 -0.42 -5.19 -6.35
C ASN A 131 0.13 -5.18 -4.90
N ALA A 132 1.25 -4.50 -4.66
CA ALA A 132 1.87 -4.50 -3.33
C ALA A 132 0.90 -4.00 -2.24
N TYR A 133 0.17 -2.92 -2.50
CA TYR A 133 -0.87 -2.43 -1.58
C TYR A 133 -2.01 -3.43 -1.43
N GLY A 134 -2.48 -4.04 -2.51
CA GLY A 134 -3.56 -5.01 -2.49
C GLY A 134 -3.29 -6.20 -1.56
N TYR A 135 -2.05 -6.69 -1.52
CA TYR A 135 -1.63 -7.72 -0.57
C TYR A 135 -1.48 -7.16 0.85
N LEU A 136 -0.73 -6.08 1.00
CA LEU A 136 -0.30 -5.56 2.29
C LEU A 136 -1.40 -4.85 3.09
N LYS A 137 -2.49 -4.38 2.44
CA LYS A 137 -3.67 -3.84 3.15
C LYS A 137 -4.23 -4.82 4.18
N SER A 138 -4.03 -6.13 3.98
CA SER A 138 -4.41 -7.18 4.92
C SER A 138 -3.62 -7.14 6.24
N GLU A 139 -2.42 -6.54 6.24
CA GLU A 139 -1.52 -6.49 7.38
C GLU A 139 -1.72 -5.27 8.29
N LYS A 140 -2.62 -4.37 7.88
CA LYS A 140 -2.96 -3.18 8.65
C LYS A 140 -3.63 -3.50 9.97
N GLY A 141 -3.03 -3.07 11.07
CA GLY A 141 -3.56 -3.24 12.42
C GLY A 141 -2.49 -3.47 13.48
N VAL A 142 -2.90 -4.00 14.64
CA VAL A 142 -2.03 -4.22 15.79
C VAL A 142 -1.54 -5.67 15.82
N HIS A 143 -0.24 -5.85 15.96
CA HIS A 143 0.45 -7.14 16.06
C HIS A 143 0.95 -7.35 17.47
N ARG A 144 0.58 -8.47 18.08
CA ARG A 144 0.91 -8.82 19.47
C ARG A 144 2.00 -9.89 19.51
N LEU A 145 3.08 -9.62 20.22
CA LEU A 145 4.13 -10.59 20.53
C LEU A 145 3.99 -11.08 21.97
N VAL A 146 4.15 -12.39 22.17
CA VAL A 146 4.27 -13.02 23.51
C VAL A 146 5.51 -13.90 23.52
N ARG A 147 6.54 -13.47 24.27
CA ARG A 147 7.79 -14.25 24.42
C ARG A 147 8.45 -14.00 25.77
N ILE A 148 9.47 -14.82 26.10
CA ILE A 148 10.41 -14.51 27.17
C ILE A 148 11.30 -13.37 26.67
N SER A 149 11.31 -12.22 27.36
CA SER A 149 12.03 -11.04 26.96
C SER A 149 13.55 -11.22 27.12
N PRO A 150 14.35 -10.98 26.06
CA PRO A 150 15.81 -10.98 26.18
C PRO A 150 16.34 -9.77 26.99
N PHE A 151 15.52 -8.74 27.20
CA PHE A 151 15.87 -7.53 27.97
C PHE A 151 15.52 -7.66 29.46
N ASN A 152 14.90 -8.75 29.88
CA ASN A 152 14.50 -9.00 31.28
C ASN A 152 15.39 -10.07 31.91
N ALA A 153 16.29 -9.66 32.79
CA ALA A 153 17.19 -10.58 33.51
C ALA A 153 16.46 -11.68 34.30
N ALA A 154 15.21 -11.47 34.72
CA ALA A 154 14.40 -12.45 35.43
C ALA A 154 13.73 -13.48 34.50
N GLY A 155 13.94 -13.42 33.18
CA GLY A 155 13.38 -14.36 32.21
C GLY A 155 11.84 -14.40 32.17
N LYS A 156 11.17 -13.30 32.54
CA LYS A 156 9.71 -13.26 32.58
C LYS A 156 9.15 -13.16 31.15
N ARG A 157 8.05 -13.89 30.93
CA ARG A 157 7.25 -13.79 29.74
C ARG A 157 6.56 -12.43 29.68
N GLN A 158 6.72 -11.71 28.57
CA GLN A 158 6.16 -10.38 28.34
C GLN A 158 5.28 -10.37 27.10
N THR A 159 4.39 -9.38 27.05
CA THR A 159 3.54 -9.11 25.89
C THR A 159 3.87 -7.71 25.40
N SER A 160 4.13 -7.58 24.10
CA SER A 160 4.42 -6.32 23.42
C SER A 160 3.54 -6.14 22.21
N PHE A 161 3.28 -4.91 21.87
CA PHE A 161 2.45 -4.54 20.74
C PHE A 161 3.22 -3.64 19.79
N ALA A 162 2.93 -3.79 18.50
CA ALA A 162 3.34 -2.85 17.47
C ALA A 162 2.18 -2.67 16.49
N SER A 163 1.99 -1.46 15.98
CA SER A 163 1.01 -1.18 14.93
C SER A 163 1.66 -1.18 13.58
N CYS A 164 0.94 -1.71 12.60
CA CYS A 164 1.29 -1.62 11.19
C CYS A 164 0.19 -0.81 10.49
N ASP A 165 0.54 0.32 9.87
CA ASP A 165 -0.33 1.10 9.00
C ASP A 165 0.11 0.88 7.56
N VAL A 166 -0.86 0.78 6.65
CA VAL A 166 -0.61 0.52 5.23
C VAL A 166 -1.46 1.47 4.42
N LEU A 167 -0.81 2.23 3.55
CA LEU A 167 -1.43 3.18 2.65
C LEU A 167 -1.00 2.90 1.21
N PRO A 168 -1.85 3.16 0.21
CA PRO A 168 -1.43 3.12 -1.18
C PRO A 168 -0.47 4.29 -1.48
N ASP A 169 0.54 4.04 -2.30
CA ASP A 169 1.38 5.09 -2.85
C ASP A 169 0.65 5.73 -4.05
N LEU A 170 0.00 6.84 -3.77
CA LEU A 170 -0.71 7.64 -4.78
C LEU A 170 0.29 8.58 -5.45
N LYS A 171 1.18 8.05 -6.28
CA LYS A 171 2.06 8.86 -7.15
C LYS A 171 1.25 9.37 -8.34
N ASP A 172 0.39 10.35 -8.11
CA ASP A 172 -0.05 11.19 -9.20
C ASP A 172 0.99 12.31 -9.36
N ASP A 173 1.71 12.32 -10.47
CA ASP A 173 2.29 13.55 -10.98
C ASP A 173 1.13 14.52 -11.12
N ILE A 174 1.04 15.49 -10.19
CA ILE A 174 0.04 16.56 -10.23
C ILE A 174 0.45 17.50 -11.38
N ASP A 175 0.40 16.98 -12.60
CA ASP A 175 0.53 17.80 -13.78
C ASP A 175 -0.82 18.49 -13.99
N ILE A 176 -0.82 19.82 -13.79
CA ILE A 176 -2.00 20.64 -13.98
C ILE A 176 -1.90 21.19 -15.40
N ASP A 177 -2.50 20.47 -16.31
CA ASP A 177 -2.77 21.00 -17.65
C ASP A 177 -4.06 21.85 -17.59
N ILE A 178 -3.94 23.12 -17.90
CA ILE A 178 -5.05 24.07 -17.89
C ILE A 178 -5.37 24.38 -19.36
N ALA A 179 -6.50 23.90 -19.84
CA ALA A 179 -6.98 24.23 -21.16
C ALA A 179 -7.40 25.70 -21.24
N ASP A 180 -7.06 26.39 -22.30
CA ASP A 180 -7.46 27.81 -22.49
C ASP A 180 -8.99 27.99 -22.49
N ASP A 181 -9.74 26.98 -22.93
CA ASP A 181 -11.21 26.98 -22.94
C ASP A 181 -11.83 26.93 -21.54
N ASP A 182 -11.09 26.47 -20.55
CA ASP A 182 -11.51 26.43 -19.13
C ASP A 182 -11.28 27.75 -18.40
N LEU A 183 -10.70 28.74 -19.10
CA LEU A 183 -10.34 30.01 -18.51
C LEU A 183 -11.23 31.15 -19.02
N LYS A 184 -11.86 31.85 -18.07
CA LYS A 184 -12.45 33.16 -18.34
C LYS A 184 -11.50 34.26 -17.87
N ILE A 185 -10.98 35.04 -18.83
CA ILE A 185 -10.03 36.11 -18.57
C ILE A 185 -10.73 37.46 -18.74
N ASP A 186 -10.86 38.18 -17.64
CA ASP A 186 -11.44 39.54 -17.63
C ASP A 186 -10.33 40.58 -17.37
N THR A 187 -10.33 41.66 -18.14
CA THR A 187 -9.44 42.82 -17.94
C THR A 187 -10.22 43.94 -17.26
N TYR A 188 -9.65 44.56 -16.28
CA TYR A 188 -10.29 45.68 -15.57
C TYR A 188 -9.27 46.78 -15.23
N ARG A 189 -9.79 47.94 -14.80
CA ARG A 189 -8.93 49.05 -14.37
C ARG A 189 -8.47 48.82 -12.94
N ALA A 190 -7.17 48.89 -12.72
CA ALA A 190 -6.62 48.78 -11.38
C ALA A 190 -7.12 49.95 -10.51
N SER A 191 -7.58 49.62 -9.30
CA SER A 191 -7.96 50.61 -8.28
C SER A 191 -6.85 50.70 -7.22
N GLY A 192 -6.19 51.83 -7.07
CA GLY A 192 -5.14 52.02 -6.06
C GLY A 192 -4.51 53.40 -6.12
N ALA A 193 -3.72 53.74 -5.10
CA ALA A 193 -2.93 55.01 -5.01
C ALA A 193 -1.83 54.97 -6.08
N GLY A 194 -2.12 55.48 -7.26
CA GLY A 194 -1.18 55.63 -8.37
C GLY A 194 -1.55 56.82 -9.24
N GLY A 195 -0.57 57.42 -9.94
CA GLY A 195 -0.75 58.63 -10.77
C GLY A 195 -1.70 58.39 -11.95
N GLN A 196 -1.96 59.45 -12.76
CA GLN A 196 -2.94 59.46 -13.85
C GLN A 196 -2.85 58.30 -14.86
N HIS A 197 -1.73 57.59 -14.92
CA HIS A 197 -1.53 56.47 -15.83
C HIS A 197 -2.18 55.20 -15.35
N VAL A 198 -2.22 54.94 -14.04
CA VAL A 198 -2.82 53.71 -13.41
C VAL A 198 -4.35 53.70 -13.59
N ASN A 199 -4.96 54.88 -13.57
CA ASN A 199 -6.42 55.02 -13.66
C ASN A 199 -6.97 55.04 -15.12
N LYS A 200 -6.08 55.08 -16.16
CA LYS A 200 -6.49 55.14 -17.58
C LYS A 200 -6.31 53.85 -18.34
N THR A 201 -5.45 52.94 -17.86
CA THR A 201 -5.17 51.68 -18.57
C THR A 201 -5.77 50.48 -17.82
N SER A 202 -6.48 49.59 -18.56
CA SER A 202 -7.03 48.33 -18.02
C SER A 202 -5.92 47.28 -17.97
N SER A 203 -4.94 47.44 -17.06
CA SER A 203 -3.79 46.54 -16.92
C SER A 203 -4.05 45.39 -15.93
N ALA A 204 -5.07 45.50 -15.09
CA ALA A 204 -5.42 44.46 -14.14
C ALA A 204 -6.11 43.27 -14.81
N ILE A 205 -5.74 42.06 -14.42
CA ILE A 205 -6.25 40.79 -14.94
C ILE A 205 -6.98 40.03 -13.83
N ARG A 206 -8.13 39.49 -14.16
CA ARG A 206 -8.85 38.48 -13.38
C ARG A 206 -9.00 37.22 -14.22
N ILE A 207 -8.55 36.08 -13.69
CA ILE A 207 -8.73 34.79 -14.34
C ILE A 207 -9.68 33.96 -13.45
N THR A 208 -10.72 33.45 -14.05
CA THR A 208 -11.65 32.50 -13.42
C THR A 208 -11.47 31.15 -14.10
N HIS A 209 -11.15 30.12 -13.34
CA HIS A 209 -11.13 28.74 -13.82
C HIS A 209 -12.55 28.20 -13.74
N LEU A 210 -13.19 27.96 -14.89
CA LEU A 210 -14.60 27.63 -14.97
C LEU A 210 -14.98 26.32 -14.26
N PRO A 211 -14.18 25.21 -14.39
CA PRO A 211 -14.55 23.94 -13.76
C PRO A 211 -14.51 24.00 -12.23
N THR A 212 -13.57 24.71 -11.62
CA THR A 212 -13.40 24.76 -10.15
C THR A 212 -13.97 26.03 -9.52
N GLY A 213 -14.31 27.05 -10.32
CA GLY A 213 -14.76 28.35 -9.83
C GLY A 213 -13.66 29.19 -9.16
N ILE A 214 -12.38 28.74 -9.19
CA ILE A 214 -11.28 29.49 -8.60
C ILE A 214 -11.04 30.79 -9.35
N VAL A 215 -10.98 31.89 -8.59
CA VAL A 215 -10.70 33.23 -9.11
C VAL A 215 -9.36 33.72 -8.60
N VAL A 216 -8.53 34.21 -9.50
CA VAL A 216 -7.27 34.91 -9.21
C VAL A 216 -7.23 36.28 -9.86
N GLN A 217 -6.56 37.23 -9.21
CA GLN A 217 -6.44 38.60 -9.71
C GLN A 217 -5.00 39.08 -9.56
N CYS A 218 -4.50 39.77 -10.57
CA CYS A 218 -3.18 40.42 -10.51
C CYS A 218 -3.27 41.82 -11.14
N GLN A 219 -2.76 42.83 -10.38
CA GLN A 219 -2.74 44.23 -10.80
C GLN A 219 -1.41 44.95 -10.46
N ASN A 220 -0.38 44.19 -10.05
CA ASN A 220 0.84 44.77 -9.49
C ASN A 220 1.78 45.33 -10.56
N GLU A 221 1.65 44.89 -11.81
CA GLU A 221 2.52 45.33 -12.89
C GLU A 221 1.81 46.30 -13.82
N ARG A 222 2.61 47.15 -14.50
CA ARG A 222 2.09 48.07 -15.52
C ARG A 222 1.72 47.38 -16.81
N SER A 223 2.29 46.22 -17.07
CA SER A 223 2.04 45.40 -18.25
C SER A 223 0.93 44.40 -18.02
N GLN A 224 -0.10 44.45 -18.87
CA GLN A 224 -1.20 43.49 -18.87
C GLN A 224 -0.68 42.05 -19.07
N HIS A 225 0.33 41.86 -19.92
CA HIS A 225 0.93 40.57 -20.22
C HIS A 225 1.59 39.96 -18.96
N HIS A 226 2.41 40.73 -18.23
CA HIS A 226 3.03 40.28 -16.99
C HIS A 226 2.00 39.96 -15.89
N ASN A 227 0.91 40.77 -15.81
CA ASN A 227 -0.19 40.45 -14.89
C ASN A 227 -0.89 39.15 -15.25
N LYS A 228 -1.07 38.84 -16.56
CA LYS A 228 -1.63 37.56 -17.00
C LYS A 228 -0.73 36.39 -16.63
N GLU A 229 0.57 36.48 -16.88
CA GLU A 229 1.54 35.43 -16.52
C GLU A 229 1.55 35.15 -15.02
N LYS A 230 1.61 36.21 -14.18
CA LYS A 230 1.53 36.06 -12.74
C LYS A 230 0.20 35.48 -12.25
N ALA A 231 -0.92 35.91 -12.83
CA ALA A 231 -2.22 35.36 -12.50
C ALA A 231 -2.32 33.87 -12.88
N MET A 232 -1.76 33.45 -14.01
CA MET A 232 -1.67 32.02 -14.39
C MET A 232 -0.82 31.22 -13.41
N GLN A 233 0.32 31.74 -12.97
CA GLN A 233 1.14 31.09 -11.93
C GLN A 233 0.37 30.94 -10.60
N MET A 234 -0.36 32.00 -10.19
CA MET A 234 -1.19 31.97 -8.99
C MET A 234 -2.34 30.95 -9.13
N LEU A 235 -2.94 30.83 -10.32
CA LEU A 235 -3.98 29.86 -10.58
C LEU A 235 -3.44 28.42 -10.50
N LYS A 236 -2.30 28.14 -11.14
CA LYS A 236 -1.62 26.83 -11.05
C LYS A 236 -1.33 26.44 -9.61
N ALA A 237 -0.75 27.37 -8.83
CA ALA A 237 -0.47 27.12 -7.42
C ALA A 237 -1.72 26.82 -6.59
N LYS A 238 -2.85 27.51 -6.85
CA LYS A 238 -4.11 27.25 -6.15
C LYS A 238 -4.74 25.92 -6.54
N LEU A 239 -4.70 25.56 -7.81
CA LEU A 239 -5.19 24.27 -8.29
C LEU A 239 -4.36 23.12 -7.75
N GLN A 240 -3.04 23.29 -7.66
CA GLN A 240 -2.15 22.32 -7.04
C GLN A 240 -2.51 22.09 -5.57
N LEU A 241 -2.66 23.17 -4.81
CA LEU A 241 -3.05 23.09 -3.39
C LEU A 241 -4.41 22.38 -3.20
N MET A 242 -5.38 22.65 -4.09
CA MET A 242 -6.68 21.99 -4.05
C MET A 242 -6.56 20.49 -4.31
N LYS A 243 -5.80 20.07 -5.34
CA LYS A 243 -5.55 18.67 -5.62
C LYS A 243 -4.81 17.97 -4.47
N GLU A 244 -3.81 18.63 -3.86
CA GLU A 244 -3.12 18.12 -2.69
C GLU A 244 -4.07 17.91 -1.49
N GLN A 245 -5.03 18.83 -1.29
CA GLN A 245 -6.06 18.69 -0.25
C GLN A 245 -7.02 17.53 -0.55
N GLU A 246 -7.50 17.40 -1.78
CA GLU A 246 -8.34 16.27 -2.20
C GLU A 246 -7.62 14.92 -2.02
N GLN A 247 -6.33 14.85 -2.36
CA GLN A 247 -5.52 13.65 -2.10
C GLN A 247 -5.38 13.36 -0.60
N ALA A 248 -5.11 14.40 0.21
CA ALA A 248 -4.99 14.25 1.65
C ALA A 248 -6.30 13.76 2.28
N GLU A 249 -7.47 14.23 1.82
CA GLU A 249 -8.78 13.74 2.23
C GLU A 249 -8.98 12.27 1.84
N LYS A 250 -8.69 11.88 0.60
CA LYS A 250 -8.75 10.49 0.15
C LYS A 250 -7.85 9.56 0.99
N VAL A 251 -6.60 9.99 1.26
CA VAL A 251 -5.68 9.24 2.12
C VAL A 251 -6.24 9.13 3.54
N SER A 252 -6.85 10.18 4.08
CA SER A 252 -7.50 10.17 5.40
C SER A 252 -8.67 9.18 5.45
N ASP A 253 -9.50 9.15 4.41
CA ASP A 253 -10.63 8.21 4.30
C ASP A 253 -10.16 6.76 4.20
N ILE A 254 -9.11 6.49 3.41
CA ILE A 254 -8.47 5.16 3.31
C ILE A 254 -7.83 4.75 4.64
N ARG A 255 -7.24 5.71 5.35
CA ARG A 255 -6.64 5.48 6.66
C ARG A 255 -7.68 5.05 7.69
N GLY A 256 -8.86 5.63 7.67
CA GLY A 256 -9.93 5.37 8.62
C GLY A 256 -9.53 5.71 10.07
N GLU A 257 -10.29 5.19 11.03
CA GLU A 257 -10.02 5.43 12.46
C GLU A 257 -8.71 4.77 12.91
N VAL A 258 -7.83 5.55 13.52
CA VAL A 258 -6.62 5.06 14.19
C VAL A 258 -7.02 4.42 15.53
N LYS A 259 -6.93 3.09 15.60
CA LYS A 259 -7.24 2.34 16.82
C LYS A 259 -6.06 2.36 17.80
N ASP A 260 -6.37 2.39 19.10
CA ASP A 260 -5.34 2.31 20.15
C ASP A 260 -4.48 1.06 20.01
N ILE A 261 -3.15 1.23 20.19
CA ILE A 261 -2.17 0.14 20.11
C ILE A 261 -2.15 -0.60 21.45
N GLY A 262 -3.04 -1.60 21.60
CA GLY A 262 -3.17 -2.34 22.86
C GLY A 262 -4.07 -3.55 22.77
N PHE A 263 -4.41 -4.06 23.95
CA PHE A 263 -5.32 -5.20 24.08
C PHE A 263 -6.70 -4.87 23.49
N GLY A 264 -7.24 -5.79 22.68
CA GLY A 264 -8.57 -5.65 22.06
C GLY A 264 -8.55 -5.29 20.58
N ASN A 265 -7.52 -4.61 20.08
CA ASN A 265 -7.42 -4.20 18.68
C ASN A 265 -6.43 -5.03 17.85
N GLN A 266 -5.92 -6.13 18.42
CA GLN A 266 -4.94 -6.98 17.75
C GLN A 266 -5.54 -7.77 16.60
N ILE A 267 -4.90 -7.70 15.42
CA ILE A 267 -5.26 -8.52 14.27
C ILE A 267 -4.60 -9.89 14.32
N ARG A 268 -3.34 -9.96 14.80
CA ARG A 268 -2.55 -11.18 14.83
C ARG A 268 -1.70 -11.28 16.10
N SER A 269 -1.63 -12.48 16.66
CA SER A 269 -0.80 -12.79 17.82
C SER A 269 0.31 -13.77 17.44
N TYR A 270 1.51 -13.48 17.91
CA TYR A 270 2.72 -14.28 17.74
C TYR A 270 3.17 -14.76 19.11
N VAL A 271 2.97 -16.04 19.40
CA VAL A 271 3.33 -16.67 20.66
C VAL A 271 4.56 -17.53 20.45
N MET A 272 5.65 -17.24 21.17
CA MET A 272 6.90 -18.00 21.09
C MET A 272 7.10 -18.93 22.29
N GLN A 273 6.49 -18.61 23.44
CA GLN A 273 6.50 -19.41 24.68
C GLN A 273 5.15 -19.29 25.41
N PRO A 274 4.68 -20.38 26.09
CA PRO A 274 5.28 -21.72 26.27
C PRO A 274 5.08 -22.67 25.08
N TYR A 275 4.29 -22.28 24.10
CA TYR A 275 4.08 -22.97 22.80
C TYR A 275 4.35 -22.00 21.67
N THR A 276 4.56 -22.50 20.47
CA THR A 276 4.77 -21.70 19.26
C THR A 276 3.50 -21.67 18.43
N LEU A 277 2.97 -20.47 18.19
CA LEU A 277 1.78 -20.29 17.38
C LEU A 277 1.69 -18.84 16.88
N VAL A 278 1.41 -18.67 15.59
CA VAL A 278 0.92 -17.40 15.02
C VAL A 278 -0.55 -17.61 14.68
N LYS A 279 -1.41 -16.71 15.15
CA LYS A 279 -2.86 -16.75 14.90
C LYS A 279 -3.38 -15.40 14.47
N ASP A 280 -4.05 -15.37 13.33
CA ASP A 280 -4.84 -14.21 12.90
C ASP A 280 -6.26 -14.31 13.47
N HIS A 281 -6.64 -13.31 14.27
CA HIS A 281 -7.93 -13.31 14.96
C HIS A 281 -9.12 -12.98 14.05
N ARG A 282 -8.84 -12.43 12.88
CA ARG A 282 -9.88 -12.06 11.91
C ARG A 282 -10.35 -13.26 11.09
N THR A 283 -9.41 -14.13 10.73
CA THR A 283 -9.67 -15.29 9.83
C THR A 283 -9.64 -16.63 10.57
N ASN A 284 -9.09 -16.67 11.79
CA ASN A 284 -8.71 -17.86 12.55
C ASN A 284 -7.62 -18.72 11.89
N GLU A 285 -6.90 -18.16 10.90
CA GLU A 285 -5.74 -18.84 10.32
C GLU A 285 -4.63 -18.97 11.35
N GLU A 286 -4.02 -20.16 11.42
CA GLU A 286 -3.00 -20.51 12.41
C GLU A 286 -1.77 -21.15 11.75
N ASN A 287 -0.58 -20.77 12.22
CA ASN A 287 0.68 -21.40 11.79
C ASN A 287 1.56 -21.64 13.02
N SER A 288 1.93 -22.90 13.27
CA SER A 288 2.79 -23.28 14.39
C SER A 288 4.28 -23.01 14.14
N ASN A 289 4.68 -22.85 12.87
CA ASN A 289 6.07 -22.55 12.50
C ASN A 289 6.33 -21.03 12.55
N VAL A 290 6.45 -20.51 13.78
CA VAL A 290 6.68 -19.08 14.01
C VAL A 290 7.96 -18.58 13.33
N ASN A 291 9.00 -19.42 13.24
CA ASN A 291 10.24 -19.04 12.59
C ASN A 291 10.08 -18.81 11.09
N ALA A 292 9.33 -19.66 10.39
CA ALA A 292 9.03 -19.47 8.98
C ALA A 292 8.25 -18.17 8.76
N VAL A 293 7.23 -17.91 9.60
CA VAL A 293 6.45 -16.67 9.55
C VAL A 293 7.35 -15.46 9.75
N MET A 294 8.21 -15.46 10.78
CA MET A 294 9.16 -14.36 11.04
C MET A 294 10.22 -14.21 9.94
N ASP A 295 10.41 -15.24 9.11
CA ASP A 295 11.27 -15.21 7.93
C ASP A 295 10.51 -14.86 6.65
N GLY A 296 9.28 -14.34 6.77
CA GLY A 296 8.46 -13.78 5.70
C GLY A 296 7.46 -14.76 5.07
N ASP A 297 7.18 -15.93 5.66
CA ASP A 297 6.14 -16.85 5.19
C ASP A 297 4.77 -16.44 5.77
N ILE A 298 4.20 -15.36 5.23
CA ILE A 298 2.93 -14.76 5.69
C ILE A 298 1.80 -14.87 4.67
N ASP A 299 2.04 -15.50 3.53
CA ASP A 299 1.06 -15.60 2.44
C ASP A 299 -0.25 -16.28 2.86
N SER A 300 -0.19 -17.30 3.74
CA SER A 300 -1.39 -17.97 4.24
C SER A 300 -2.35 -16.99 4.95
N PHE A 301 -1.81 -16.09 5.77
CA PHE A 301 -2.60 -15.08 6.48
C PHE A 301 -3.16 -14.02 5.54
N ILE A 302 -2.34 -13.52 4.61
CA ILE A 302 -2.74 -12.54 3.59
C ILE A 302 -3.89 -13.13 2.76
N ASN A 303 -3.70 -14.32 2.23
CA ASN A 303 -4.67 -15.01 1.38
C ASN A 303 -5.97 -15.32 2.11
N ALA A 304 -5.89 -15.79 3.36
CA ALA A 304 -7.08 -16.04 4.19
C ALA A 304 -7.91 -14.77 4.41
N TYR A 305 -7.23 -13.63 4.65
CA TYR A 305 -7.91 -12.36 4.84
C TYR A 305 -8.54 -11.82 3.55
N LEU A 306 -7.83 -11.88 2.43
CA LEU A 306 -8.35 -11.47 1.12
C LEU A 306 -9.57 -12.31 0.71
N LYS A 307 -9.51 -13.64 0.89
CA LYS A 307 -10.65 -14.54 0.67
C LYS A 307 -11.85 -14.18 1.57
N LYS A 308 -11.61 -13.80 2.82
CA LYS A 308 -12.67 -13.39 3.74
C LYS A 308 -13.38 -12.12 3.28
N ILE A 309 -12.62 -11.09 2.86
CA ILE A 309 -13.19 -9.83 2.37
C ILE A 309 -14.03 -10.07 1.10
N ALA A 310 -13.55 -10.92 0.21
CA ALA A 310 -14.25 -11.20 -1.04
C ALA A 310 -15.57 -12.00 -0.87
N ASN A 311 -15.69 -12.75 0.23
CA ASN A 311 -16.87 -13.59 0.51
C ASN A 311 -17.85 -12.92 1.50
N GLY A 312 -17.52 -11.80 2.09
CA GLY A 312 -18.37 -11.11 3.09
C GLY A 312 -18.92 -9.83 2.63
#